data_d4570b381cf8bfaa57ceade15fa0650a
#
_entry.id   d4570b381cf8bfaa57ceade15fa0650a
#
_cell.length_a   1.000
_cell.length_b   1.000
_cell.length_c   1.000
_cell.angle_alpha   90.00
_cell.angle_beta   90.00
_cell.angle_gamma   90.00
#
_symmetry.space_group_name_H-M   'P 1'
#
loop_
_entity.id
_entity.type
_entity.pdbx_description
1 polymer ?
#
loop_
_entity_poly.entity_id
_entity_poly.type
_entity_poly.pdbx_seq_one_letter_code
_entity_poly.pdbx_strand_id
1 'polypeptide(L)'
;TGIGGAVIKDRHVHHGNALHGGEFGYMIMRYDQDEKKYYTWSDDGSTVAVTKRVAKELGVDYHTLDGKEVFDQADNNEVYKKYVDEYYRTLAMGIYNLQYAYDPSMIIIGGAISSRSDLLDKVNEQLDIIFSQLTHAHVRPNIKVCQFGNDANLIGATYHYIQRH
;
A
#
# COMPACT_ATOMS: atom_id res chain seq x y z
N THR A 1 -2.44 8.08 5.73
CA THR A 1 -1.57 9.17 5.32
C THR A 1 -0.50 8.74 4.33
N GLY A 2 0.24 7.67 4.50
CA GLY A 2 1.26 7.15 3.58
C GLY A 2 1.30 5.64 3.62
N ILE A 3 2.33 5.07 2.99
CA ILE A 3 2.69 3.68 3.14
C ILE A 3 3.70 3.58 4.29
N GLY A 4 3.38 2.79 5.28
CA GLY A 4 4.29 2.38 6.34
C GLY A 4 4.50 0.88 6.29
N GLY A 5 5.34 0.36 7.17
CA GLY A 5 5.53 -1.07 7.26
C GLY A 5 6.40 -1.51 8.42
N ALA A 6 6.52 -2.81 8.57
CA ALA A 6 7.44 -3.45 9.47
C ALA A 6 7.86 -4.81 8.91
N VAL A 7 9.09 -5.19 9.13
CA VAL A 7 9.58 -6.54 8.86
C VAL A 7 9.62 -7.30 10.18
N ILE A 8 8.93 -8.43 10.25
CA ILE A 8 8.94 -9.32 11.41
C ILE A 8 9.74 -10.57 11.05
N LYS A 9 10.83 -10.80 11.77
CA LYS A 9 11.65 -11.99 11.63
C LYS A 9 11.84 -12.65 12.99
N ASP A 10 11.64 -13.95 13.07
CA ASP A 10 11.78 -14.72 14.30
C ASP A 10 10.98 -14.12 15.49
N ARG A 11 9.76 -13.62 15.20
CA ARG A 11 8.84 -12.95 16.14
C ARG A 11 9.33 -11.59 16.67
N HIS A 12 10.35 -11.02 16.06
CA HIS A 12 10.89 -9.70 16.44
C HIS A 12 10.78 -8.72 15.29
N VAL A 13 10.57 -7.44 15.62
CA VAL A 13 10.61 -6.36 14.65
C VAL A 13 12.05 -6.13 14.21
N HIS A 14 12.30 -6.19 12.91
CA HIS A 14 13.58 -5.84 12.34
C HIS A 14 13.67 -4.32 12.18
N HIS A 15 14.41 -3.67 13.08
CA HIS A 15 14.53 -2.22 13.08
C HIS A 15 15.52 -1.67 12.04
N GLY A 16 16.43 -2.51 11.53
CA GLY A 16 17.54 -2.05 10.69
C GLY A 16 18.59 -1.28 11.48
N ASN A 17 19.69 -0.91 10.81
CA ASN A 17 20.81 -0.23 11.44
C ASN A 17 20.48 1.21 11.89
N ALA A 18 19.66 1.93 11.11
CA ALA A 18 19.28 3.32 11.36
C ALA A 18 17.82 3.45 11.86
N LEU A 19 17.24 2.37 12.38
CA LEU A 19 15.83 2.28 12.82
C LEU A 19 14.80 2.58 11.73
N HIS A 20 15.18 2.43 10.46
CA HIS A 20 14.30 2.61 9.30
C HIS A 20 13.92 1.30 8.61
N GLY A 21 14.14 0.16 9.28
CA GLY A 21 13.71 -1.13 8.75
C GLY A 21 12.19 -1.21 8.63
N GLY A 22 11.68 -1.40 7.40
CA GLY A 22 10.25 -1.45 7.16
C GLY A 22 9.62 -0.14 6.68
N GLU A 23 10.39 0.95 6.58
CA GLU A 23 9.91 2.23 6.02
C GLU A 23 9.74 2.15 4.49
N PHE A 24 8.87 1.24 4.05
CA PHE A 24 8.64 0.94 2.63
C PHE A 24 8.07 2.11 1.83
N GLY A 25 7.40 3.04 2.50
CA GLY A 25 6.85 4.24 1.88
C GLY A 25 7.89 5.12 1.17
N TYR A 26 9.18 5.01 1.56
CA TYR A 26 10.28 5.72 0.91
C TYR A 26 10.87 5.01 -0.32
N MET A 27 10.43 3.79 -0.64
CA MET A 27 10.88 3.11 -1.85
C MET A 27 10.47 3.90 -3.09
N ILE A 28 11.43 4.16 -3.99
CA ILE A 28 11.16 4.85 -5.25
C ILE A 28 10.41 3.88 -6.16
N MET A 29 9.23 4.29 -6.64
CA MET A 29 8.37 3.48 -7.51
C MET A 29 8.43 3.90 -8.98
N ARG A 30 8.72 5.16 -9.26
CA ARG A 30 8.88 5.68 -10.62
C ARG A 30 9.71 6.96 -10.67
N TYR A 31 10.20 7.26 -11.86
CA TYR A 31 10.77 8.55 -12.22
C TYR A 31 9.92 9.19 -13.30
N ASP A 32 9.51 10.43 -13.10
CA ASP A 32 8.78 11.21 -14.08
C ASP A 32 9.77 12.04 -14.91
N GLN A 33 9.80 11.81 -16.23
CA GLN A 33 10.74 12.46 -17.15
C GLN A 33 10.41 13.93 -17.36
N ASP A 34 9.12 14.27 -17.40
CA ASP A 34 8.66 15.63 -17.68
C ASP A 34 8.87 16.55 -16.47
N GLU A 35 8.53 16.05 -15.29
CA GLU A 35 8.73 16.76 -14.02
C GLU A 35 10.16 16.64 -13.50
N LYS A 36 10.99 15.73 -14.05
CA LYS A 36 12.33 15.38 -13.56
C LYS A 36 12.33 15.03 -12.08
N LYS A 37 11.36 14.24 -11.65
CA LYS A 37 11.08 13.96 -10.25
C LYS A 37 10.93 12.47 -9.98
N TYR A 38 11.50 12.02 -8.85
CA TYR A 38 11.25 10.69 -8.30
C TYR A 38 10.00 10.70 -7.43
N TYR A 39 9.21 9.63 -7.53
CA TYR A 39 8.02 9.40 -6.73
C TYR A 39 8.20 8.15 -5.88
N THR A 40 7.94 8.30 -4.59
CA THR A 40 8.01 7.20 -3.64
C THR A 40 6.70 6.39 -3.63
N TRP A 41 6.72 5.25 -2.97
CA TRP A 41 5.51 4.45 -2.80
C TRP A 41 4.42 5.22 -2.02
N SER A 42 4.78 6.03 -1.03
CA SER A 42 3.81 6.90 -0.34
C SER A 42 3.20 7.97 -1.24
N ASP A 43 3.97 8.50 -2.21
CA ASP A 43 3.48 9.52 -3.13
C ASP A 43 2.41 8.99 -4.08
N ASP A 44 2.55 7.74 -4.53
CA ASP A 44 1.65 7.15 -5.53
C ASP A 44 0.69 6.11 -4.95
N GLY A 45 1.07 5.40 -3.89
CA GLY A 45 0.34 4.25 -3.32
C GLY A 45 -0.44 4.55 -2.04
N SER A 46 -0.61 5.80 -1.63
CA SER A 46 -1.43 6.13 -0.47
C SER A 46 -2.85 6.55 -0.87
N THR A 47 -3.85 6.27 -0.01
CA THR A 47 -5.24 6.69 -0.25
C THR A 47 -5.38 8.21 -0.33
N VAL A 48 -4.57 8.97 0.43
CA VAL A 48 -4.51 10.43 0.37
C VAL A 48 -3.95 10.90 -0.99
N ALA A 49 -2.98 10.20 -1.56
CA ALA A 49 -2.46 10.53 -2.88
C ALA A 49 -3.54 10.37 -3.97
N VAL A 50 -4.38 9.34 -3.87
CA VAL A 50 -5.54 9.15 -4.76
C VAL A 50 -6.47 10.36 -4.69
N THR A 51 -6.93 10.72 -3.47
CA THR A 51 -7.85 11.85 -3.26
C THR A 51 -7.27 13.16 -3.80
N LYS A 52 -5.98 13.43 -3.56
CA LYS A 52 -5.31 14.64 -4.08
C LYS A 52 -5.24 14.68 -5.59
N ARG A 53 -4.96 13.54 -6.24
CA ARG A 53 -4.90 13.47 -7.72
C ARG A 53 -6.27 13.60 -8.35
N VAL A 54 -7.29 12.97 -7.76
CA VAL A 54 -8.69 13.15 -8.16
C VAL A 54 -9.10 14.62 -8.05
N ALA A 55 -8.84 15.25 -6.91
CA ALA A 55 -9.16 16.67 -6.68
C ALA A 55 -8.47 17.59 -7.71
N LYS A 56 -7.19 17.34 -7.97
CA LYS A 56 -6.43 18.10 -8.98
C LYS A 56 -7.05 17.98 -10.38
N GLU A 57 -7.45 16.78 -10.80
CA GLU A 57 -8.06 16.57 -12.11
C GLU A 57 -9.46 17.19 -12.21
N LEU A 58 -10.23 17.15 -11.11
CA LEU A 58 -11.57 17.77 -11.05
C LEU A 58 -11.54 19.29 -10.78
N GLY A 59 -10.38 19.87 -10.45
CA GLY A 59 -10.26 21.30 -10.12
C GLY A 59 -10.95 21.68 -8.80
N VAL A 60 -11.02 20.77 -7.82
CA VAL A 60 -11.65 21.00 -6.50
C VAL A 60 -10.62 20.90 -5.38
N ASP A 61 -10.97 21.41 -4.19
CA ASP A 61 -10.14 21.23 -3.00
C ASP A 61 -10.24 19.75 -2.53
N TYR A 62 -9.10 19.09 -2.34
CA TYR A 62 -9.07 17.70 -1.91
C TYR A 62 -9.68 17.47 -0.52
N HIS A 63 -9.75 18.50 0.31
CA HIS A 63 -10.42 18.42 1.62
C HIS A 63 -11.95 18.28 1.52
N THR A 64 -12.52 18.57 0.35
CA THR A 64 -13.96 18.39 0.09
C THR A 64 -14.32 16.99 -0.38
N LEU A 65 -13.32 16.15 -0.68
CA LEU A 65 -13.55 14.79 -1.15
C LEU A 65 -13.40 13.79 0.00
N ASP A 66 -14.40 12.93 0.13
CA ASP A 66 -14.29 11.75 1.00
C ASP A 66 -13.49 10.65 0.27
N GLY A 67 -12.34 10.28 0.84
CA GLY A 67 -11.50 9.21 0.28
C GLY A 67 -12.23 7.88 0.20
N LYS A 68 -13.15 7.58 1.12
CA LYS A 68 -13.96 6.36 1.08
C LYS A 68 -14.91 6.40 -0.12
N GLU A 69 -15.58 7.53 -0.33
CA GLU A 69 -16.50 7.72 -1.46
C GLU A 69 -15.78 7.57 -2.82
N VAL A 70 -14.56 8.13 -2.94
CA VAL A 70 -13.75 7.99 -4.16
C VAL A 70 -13.52 6.51 -4.52
N PHE A 71 -13.20 5.66 -3.54
CA PHE A 71 -13.03 4.23 -3.77
C PHE A 71 -14.37 3.51 -4.03
N ASP A 72 -15.43 3.85 -3.30
CA ASP A 72 -16.72 3.18 -3.40
C ASP A 72 -17.45 3.51 -4.73
N GLN A 73 -17.21 4.69 -5.27
CA GLN A 73 -17.82 5.15 -6.53
C GLN A 73 -16.89 5.01 -7.76
N ALA A 74 -15.75 4.35 -7.60
CA ALA A 74 -14.77 4.23 -8.68
C ALA A 74 -15.36 3.64 -9.97
N ASP A 75 -16.19 2.60 -9.88
CA ASP A 75 -16.78 1.97 -11.07
C ASP A 75 -17.85 2.85 -11.77
N ASN A 76 -18.34 3.90 -11.09
CA ASN A 76 -19.34 4.83 -11.61
C ASN A 76 -18.76 6.18 -12.06
N ASN A 77 -17.45 6.40 -11.88
CA ASN A 77 -16.80 7.68 -12.19
C ASN A 77 -15.42 7.44 -12.79
N GLU A 78 -15.24 7.80 -14.06
CA GLU A 78 -14.01 7.56 -14.83
C GLU A 78 -12.76 8.19 -14.18
N VAL A 79 -12.89 9.37 -13.57
CA VAL A 79 -11.76 10.03 -12.89
C VAL A 79 -11.39 9.25 -11.63
N TYR A 80 -12.38 8.84 -10.84
CA TYR A 80 -12.13 8.02 -9.65
C TYR A 80 -11.50 6.69 -10.02
N LYS A 81 -12.10 6.02 -11.02
CA LYS A 81 -11.62 4.73 -11.51
C LYS A 81 -10.16 4.78 -11.93
N LYS A 82 -9.78 5.77 -12.71
CA LYS A 82 -8.40 5.97 -13.16
C LYS A 82 -7.40 5.94 -11.99
N TYR A 83 -7.65 6.73 -10.94
CA TYR A 83 -6.72 6.85 -9.82
C TYR A 83 -6.82 5.70 -8.82
N VAL A 84 -7.98 5.08 -8.68
CA VAL A 84 -8.15 3.86 -7.87
C VAL A 84 -7.45 2.67 -8.54
N ASP A 85 -7.54 2.52 -9.85
CA ASP A 85 -6.82 1.48 -10.61
C ASP A 85 -5.29 1.69 -10.51
N GLU A 86 -4.81 2.94 -10.58
CA GLU A 86 -3.39 3.26 -10.36
C GLU A 86 -2.95 2.91 -8.94
N TYR A 87 -3.78 3.18 -7.94
CA TYR A 87 -3.51 2.82 -6.56
C TYR A 87 -3.30 1.31 -6.41
N TYR A 88 -4.22 0.48 -6.90
CA TYR A 88 -4.11 -0.97 -6.80
C TYR A 88 -2.90 -1.51 -7.57
N ARG A 89 -2.60 -0.94 -8.73
CA ARG A 89 -1.39 -1.27 -9.50
C ARG A 89 -0.13 -0.97 -8.70
N THR A 90 -0.03 0.21 -8.13
CA THR A 90 1.13 0.64 -7.33
C THR A 90 1.26 -0.21 -6.06
N LEU A 91 0.15 -0.55 -5.41
CA LEU A 91 0.13 -1.43 -4.25
C LEU A 91 0.66 -2.83 -4.62
N ALA A 92 0.18 -3.41 -5.71
CA ALA A 92 0.63 -4.71 -6.19
C ALA A 92 2.11 -4.71 -6.58
N MET A 93 2.61 -3.65 -7.23
CA MET A 93 4.04 -3.49 -7.54
C MET A 93 4.90 -3.48 -6.27
N GLY A 94 4.48 -2.73 -5.25
CA GLY A 94 5.19 -2.70 -3.97
C GLY A 94 5.20 -4.06 -3.29
N ILE A 95 4.06 -4.74 -3.24
CA ILE A 95 3.94 -6.10 -2.69
C ILE A 95 4.82 -7.09 -3.45
N TYR A 96 4.82 -7.03 -4.78
CA TYR A 96 5.71 -7.84 -5.62
C TYR A 96 7.19 -7.59 -5.28
N ASN A 97 7.60 -6.33 -5.17
CA ASN A 97 8.97 -5.96 -4.82
C ASN A 97 9.37 -6.47 -3.43
N LEU A 98 8.46 -6.38 -2.45
CA LEU A 98 8.71 -6.91 -1.10
C LEU A 98 8.83 -8.42 -1.09
N GLN A 99 8.08 -9.14 -1.94
CA GLN A 99 8.22 -10.59 -2.06
C GLN A 99 9.64 -10.97 -2.48
N TYR A 100 10.20 -10.29 -3.48
CA TYR A 100 11.55 -10.60 -3.96
C TYR A 100 12.68 -9.99 -3.12
N ALA A 101 12.37 -8.95 -2.31
CA ALA A 101 13.36 -8.37 -1.41
C ALA A 101 13.55 -9.17 -0.11
N TYR A 102 12.47 -9.75 0.42
CA TYR A 102 12.46 -10.36 1.76
C TYR A 102 12.06 -11.83 1.77
N ASP A 103 11.44 -12.33 0.69
CA ASP A 103 10.84 -13.67 0.62
C ASP A 103 10.03 -14.03 1.88
N PRO A 104 9.05 -13.20 2.26
CA PRO A 104 8.30 -13.39 3.48
C PRO A 104 7.29 -14.53 3.34
N SER A 105 7.05 -15.26 4.41
CA SER A 105 5.98 -16.27 4.45
C SER A 105 4.57 -15.67 4.27
N MET A 106 4.41 -14.38 4.56
CA MET A 106 3.15 -13.65 4.45
C MET A 106 3.38 -12.14 4.43
N ILE A 107 2.56 -11.42 3.66
CA ILE A 107 2.44 -9.96 3.68
C ILE A 107 1.06 -9.60 4.22
N ILE A 108 1.01 -8.79 5.29
CA ILE A 108 -0.24 -8.36 5.91
C ILE A 108 -0.50 -6.90 5.58
N ILE A 109 -1.66 -6.62 4.97
CA ILE A 109 -2.09 -5.26 4.67
C ILE A 109 -2.96 -4.76 5.83
N GLY A 110 -2.55 -3.63 6.42
CA GLY A 110 -3.26 -2.97 7.52
C GLY A 110 -3.71 -1.54 7.17
N GLY A 111 -4.22 -0.84 8.17
CA GLY A 111 -4.76 0.52 8.05
C GLY A 111 -6.19 0.54 7.51
N ALA A 112 -6.75 1.72 7.30
CA ALA A 112 -8.16 1.91 6.93
C ALA A 112 -8.55 1.15 5.65
N ILE A 113 -7.65 1.05 4.68
CA ILE A 113 -7.90 0.34 3.41
C ILE A 113 -8.18 -1.15 3.61
N SER A 114 -7.65 -1.76 4.68
CA SER A 114 -7.85 -3.18 4.96
C SER A 114 -9.28 -3.56 5.35
N SER A 115 -10.14 -2.58 5.62
CA SER A 115 -11.57 -2.81 5.86
C SER A 115 -12.38 -3.05 4.59
N ARG A 116 -11.82 -2.81 3.42
CA ARG A 116 -12.49 -3.06 2.14
C ARG A 116 -12.53 -4.55 1.82
N SER A 117 -13.72 -5.06 1.53
CA SER A 117 -13.92 -6.47 1.18
C SER A 117 -13.29 -6.86 -0.16
N ASP A 118 -13.17 -5.90 -1.09
CA ASP A 118 -12.63 -6.09 -2.44
C ASP A 118 -11.09 -5.94 -2.52
N LEU A 119 -10.43 -5.53 -1.42
CA LEU A 119 -9.01 -5.21 -1.43
C LEU A 119 -8.13 -6.33 -1.97
N LEU A 120 -8.29 -7.55 -1.44
CA LEU A 120 -7.45 -8.68 -1.83
C LEU A 120 -7.69 -9.10 -3.28
N ASP A 121 -8.94 -9.06 -3.73
CA ASP A 121 -9.30 -9.41 -5.11
C ASP A 121 -8.67 -8.41 -6.08
N LYS A 122 -8.82 -7.11 -5.83
CA LYS A 122 -8.22 -6.05 -6.65
C LYS A 122 -6.69 -6.11 -6.68
N VAL A 123 -6.04 -6.37 -5.55
CA VAL A 123 -4.58 -6.55 -5.50
C VAL A 123 -4.15 -7.79 -6.28
N ASN A 124 -4.87 -8.91 -6.14
CA ASN A 124 -4.57 -10.15 -6.85
C ASN A 124 -4.75 -10.00 -8.36
N GLU A 125 -5.79 -9.30 -8.84
CA GLU A 125 -5.98 -8.95 -10.26
C GLU A 125 -4.74 -8.22 -10.82
N GLN A 126 -4.21 -7.25 -10.09
CA GLN A 126 -3.00 -6.54 -10.53
C GLN A 126 -1.74 -7.41 -10.47
N LEU A 127 -1.62 -8.29 -9.48
CA LEU A 127 -0.53 -9.27 -9.43
C LEU A 127 -0.61 -10.26 -10.60
N ASP A 128 -1.80 -10.70 -10.99
CA ASP A 128 -1.97 -11.57 -12.17
C ASP A 128 -1.46 -10.89 -13.45
N ILE A 129 -1.71 -9.59 -13.60
CA ILE A 129 -1.16 -8.81 -14.71
C ILE A 129 0.38 -8.78 -14.65
N ILE A 130 0.96 -8.51 -13.47
CA ILE A 130 2.41 -8.50 -13.29
C ILE A 130 3.02 -9.87 -13.67
N PHE A 131 2.48 -10.96 -13.12
CA PHE A 131 2.98 -12.31 -13.38
C PHE A 131 2.78 -12.78 -14.83
N SER A 132 1.73 -12.30 -15.51
CA SER A 132 1.53 -12.59 -16.94
C SER A 132 2.62 -11.97 -17.83
N GLN A 133 3.22 -10.85 -17.39
CA GLN A 133 4.25 -10.12 -18.12
C GLN A 133 5.67 -10.55 -17.73
N LEU A 134 5.86 -11.00 -16.49
CA LEU A 134 7.16 -11.38 -15.94
C LEU A 134 7.29 -12.92 -15.86
N THR A 135 7.52 -13.55 -16.99
CA THR A 135 7.52 -15.03 -17.14
C THR A 135 8.55 -15.77 -16.29
N HIS A 136 9.56 -15.10 -15.77
CA HIS A 136 10.57 -15.67 -14.87
C HIS A 136 10.26 -15.49 -13.38
N ALA A 137 9.19 -14.77 -13.06
CA ALA A 137 8.75 -14.58 -11.68
C ALA A 137 7.84 -15.76 -11.27
N HIS A 138 8.29 -16.56 -10.30
CA HIS A 138 7.58 -17.79 -9.92
C HIS A 138 7.02 -17.78 -8.49
N VAL A 139 7.43 -16.81 -7.66
CA VAL A 139 7.05 -16.77 -6.25
C VAL A 139 5.93 -15.75 -6.05
N ARG A 140 4.70 -16.25 -5.86
CA ARG A 140 3.53 -15.41 -5.62
C ARG A 140 3.43 -15.01 -4.15
N PRO A 141 3.23 -13.73 -3.83
CA PRO A 141 3.03 -13.28 -2.46
C PRO A 141 1.80 -13.92 -1.80
N ASN A 142 1.94 -14.38 -0.55
CA ASN A 142 0.82 -14.75 0.30
C ASN A 142 0.33 -13.51 1.03
N ILE A 143 -0.81 -12.96 0.62
CA ILE A 143 -1.32 -11.67 1.11
C ILE A 143 -2.52 -11.91 2.01
N LYS A 144 -2.57 -11.21 3.14
CA LYS A 144 -3.72 -11.19 4.05
C LYS A 144 -4.02 -9.79 4.52
N VAL A 145 -5.27 -9.56 4.94
CA VAL A 145 -5.64 -8.34 5.65
C VAL A 145 -5.38 -8.47 7.14
N CYS A 146 -5.07 -7.35 7.79
CA CYS A 146 -4.88 -7.31 9.22
C CYS A 146 -6.19 -7.64 9.96
N GLN A 147 -6.12 -8.60 10.85
CA GLN A 147 -7.29 -9.04 11.63
C GLN A 147 -7.87 -7.95 12.55
N PHE A 148 -7.02 -7.03 13.00
CA PHE A 148 -7.40 -6.01 13.99
C PHE A 148 -7.78 -4.66 13.36
N GLY A 149 -7.77 -4.54 12.01
CA GLY A 149 -8.16 -3.32 11.31
C GLY A 149 -7.45 -2.07 11.85
N ASN A 150 -8.21 -1.03 12.19
CA ASN A 150 -7.68 0.23 12.73
C ASN A 150 -7.13 0.11 14.17
N ASP A 151 -7.53 -0.91 14.93
CA ASP A 151 -7.07 -1.10 16.31
C ASP A 151 -5.68 -1.75 16.40
N ALA A 152 -5.15 -2.23 15.27
CA ALA A 152 -3.85 -2.91 15.21
C ALA A 152 -2.71 -2.10 15.85
N ASN A 153 -2.70 -0.76 15.63
CA ASN A 153 -1.67 0.11 16.19
C ASN A 153 -1.77 0.23 17.72
N LEU A 154 -2.99 0.33 18.26
CA LEU A 154 -3.22 0.40 19.70
C LEU A 154 -2.86 -0.93 20.38
N ILE A 155 -3.27 -2.05 19.78
CA ILE A 155 -2.93 -3.39 20.25
C ILE A 155 -1.42 -3.59 20.23
N GLY A 156 -0.75 -3.22 19.13
CA GLY A 156 0.69 -3.33 18.99
C GLY A 156 1.46 -2.48 19.99
N ALA A 157 1.04 -1.24 20.23
CA ALA A 157 1.65 -0.35 21.22
C ALA A 157 1.47 -0.90 22.66
N THR A 158 0.28 -1.38 22.98
CA THR A 158 -0.01 -1.99 24.28
C THR A 158 0.82 -3.25 24.48
N TYR A 159 0.89 -4.13 23.48
CA TYR A 159 1.72 -5.34 23.53
C TYR A 159 3.19 -5.01 23.74
N HIS A 160 3.71 -4.02 22.99
CA HIS A 160 5.10 -3.57 23.14
C HIS A 160 5.39 -3.03 24.53
N TYR A 161 4.47 -2.28 25.14
CA TYR A 161 4.59 -1.79 26.51
C TYR A 161 4.66 -2.95 27.53
N ILE A 162 3.75 -3.94 27.42
CA ILE A 162 3.71 -5.11 28.31
C ILE A 162 4.99 -5.96 28.21
N GLN A 163 5.60 -6.03 27.02
CA GLN A 163 6.84 -6.82 26.85
C GLN A 163 8.07 -6.15 27.44
N ARG A 164 8.02 -4.85 27.72
CA ARG A 164 9.13 -4.07 28.28
C ARG A 164 9.05 -3.84 29.79
N HIS A 165 7.92 -4.10 30.39
CA HIS A 165 7.63 -3.90 31.82
C HIS A 165 7.05 -5.17 32.46
#